data_1c17a311a8fdb4e54681be1360cecff6
#
_entry.id   1c17a311a8fdb4e54681be1360cecff6
#
_cell.length_a   1.000
_cell.length_b   1.000
_cell.length_c   1.000
_cell.angle_alpha   90.00
_cell.angle_beta   90.00
_cell.angle_gamma   90.00
#
_symmetry.space_group_name_H-M   'P 1'
#
loop_
_entity.id
_entity.type
_entity.pdbx_description
1 polymer ?
#
loop_
_entity_poly.entity_id
_entity_poly.type
_entity_poly.pdbx_seq_one_letter_code
_entity_poly.pdbx_strand_id
1 'polypeptide(L)'
;MLQANPNGCRKRKDREIKMSDPKLLLPEKLYALPGFEINIYFQNVVTVINPANYAFDVECEKGRCDALRWRWTPDETDVGEHKLKLSVWSDEGLLAEAETTVVVSPRNAGEGGKLTILQIGASCTVAKGRGEQLLSRFRLPGNPQLVMLGSHAPGYGPVVPGGPANEGFGGWSWRTFFEKESSSQLDNDGLHPRRPADVPSPFLFDLSGRKEFDFHAYLDKFCDGARPDVIYFELAHAKISFHQTDS
;
A
#
# COMPACT_ATOMS: atom_id res chain seq x y z
N MET A 1 -1.04 32.69 59.52
CA MET A 1 -2.03 31.57 59.52
C MET A 1 -2.67 31.50 58.16
N LEU A 2 -2.21 30.63 57.31
CA LEU A 2 -2.78 30.35 56.01
C LEU A 2 -3.50 29.00 56.08
N GLN A 3 -4.82 29.04 55.96
CA GLN A 3 -5.64 27.82 55.94
C GLN A 3 -5.57 27.21 54.52
N ALA A 4 -5.05 26.00 54.44
CA ALA A 4 -5.11 25.17 53.22
C ALA A 4 -6.52 24.63 53.04
N ASN A 5 -7.05 24.73 51.87
CA ASN A 5 -8.33 24.18 51.44
C ASN A 5 -8.11 22.76 50.90
N PRO A 6 -8.55 21.68 51.55
CA PRO A 6 -8.37 20.33 51.09
C PRO A 6 -9.63 19.85 50.40
N ASN A 7 -9.82 20.07 49.11
CA ASN A 7 -10.76 19.33 48.26
C ASN A 7 -10.85 19.95 46.87
N GLY A 8 -9.72 19.92 46.13
CA GLY A 8 -9.68 20.31 44.72
C GLY A 8 -9.51 19.12 43.80
N CYS A 9 -10.31 18.07 43.98
CA CYS A 9 -10.40 17.04 42.93
C CYS A 9 -11.21 17.62 41.76
N ARG A 10 -10.53 18.12 40.76
CA ARG A 10 -11.16 18.48 39.49
C ARG A 10 -11.73 17.20 38.87
N LYS A 11 -13.04 17.03 38.94
CA LYS A 11 -13.76 16.03 38.14
C LYS A 11 -13.38 16.29 36.68
N ARG A 12 -12.54 15.43 36.11
CA ARG A 12 -12.44 15.31 34.64
C ARG A 12 -13.85 15.04 34.14
N LYS A 13 -14.37 15.93 33.32
CA LYS A 13 -15.54 15.62 32.52
C LYS A 13 -15.09 14.49 31.59
N ASP A 14 -15.54 13.30 31.84
CA ASP A 14 -15.40 12.19 30.93
C ASP A 14 -16.08 12.65 29.60
N ARG A 15 -15.28 13.01 28.64
CA ARG A 15 -15.77 13.10 27.27
C ARG A 15 -16.08 11.66 26.90
N GLU A 16 -17.34 11.31 26.84
CA GLU A 16 -17.79 10.14 26.10
C GLU A 16 -17.23 10.28 24.68
N ILE A 17 -16.18 9.52 24.40
CA ILE A 17 -15.72 9.34 23.03
C ILE A 17 -16.79 8.46 22.40
N LYS A 18 -17.74 9.07 21.71
CA LYS A 18 -18.67 8.34 20.84
C LYS A 18 -17.79 7.65 19.79
N MET A 19 -17.52 6.38 20.00
CA MET A 19 -16.87 5.56 18.99
C MET A 19 -17.81 5.54 17.79
N SER A 20 -17.31 5.90 16.63
CA SER A 20 -18.05 5.73 15.38
C SER A 20 -18.37 4.26 15.20
N ASP A 21 -19.55 3.96 14.66
CA ASP A 21 -19.94 2.60 14.33
C ASP A 21 -18.86 1.93 13.46
N PRO A 22 -18.61 0.64 13.66
CA PRO A 22 -17.67 -0.12 12.84
C PRO A 22 -18.01 0.02 11.36
N LYS A 23 -16.98 0.22 10.54
CA LYS A 23 -17.14 0.21 9.07
C LYS A 23 -16.33 -0.94 8.50
N LEU A 24 -16.89 -1.59 7.51
CA LEU A 24 -16.18 -2.56 6.68
C LEU A 24 -15.66 -1.88 5.41
N LEU A 25 -14.39 -2.10 5.13
CA LEU A 25 -13.68 -1.56 3.97
C LEU A 25 -13.30 -2.74 3.05
N LEU A 26 -14.23 -3.16 2.21
CA LEU A 26 -14.01 -4.16 1.18
C LEU A 26 -14.03 -3.48 -0.20
N PRO A 27 -13.13 -3.83 -1.13
CA PRO A 27 -13.24 -3.41 -2.51
C PRO A 27 -14.44 -4.10 -3.18
N GLU A 28 -14.96 -3.54 -4.24
CA GLU A 28 -16.05 -4.15 -5.02
C GLU A 28 -15.66 -5.53 -5.57
N LYS A 29 -14.40 -5.70 -5.94
CA LYS A 29 -13.85 -6.96 -6.47
C LYS A 29 -12.52 -7.32 -5.81
N LEU A 30 -12.38 -8.59 -5.49
CA LEU A 30 -11.14 -9.25 -5.08
C LEU A 30 -10.73 -10.22 -6.18
N TYR A 31 -9.45 -10.28 -6.51
CA TYR A 31 -8.97 -11.17 -7.57
C TYR A 31 -8.20 -12.34 -6.99
N ALA A 32 -8.46 -13.52 -7.53
CA ALA A 32 -7.81 -14.76 -7.16
C ALA A 32 -7.36 -15.54 -8.40
N LEU A 33 -6.42 -16.46 -8.20
CA LEU A 33 -5.96 -17.39 -9.24
C LEU A 33 -6.05 -18.82 -8.72
N PRO A 34 -6.37 -19.80 -9.57
CA PRO A 34 -6.35 -21.21 -9.20
C PRO A 34 -5.02 -21.64 -8.57
N GLY A 35 -5.10 -22.36 -7.45
CA GLY A 35 -3.95 -22.86 -6.70
C GLY A 35 -3.26 -21.86 -5.80
N PHE A 36 -3.73 -20.60 -5.71
CA PHE A 36 -3.21 -19.59 -4.79
C PHE A 36 -4.26 -19.23 -3.73
N GLU A 37 -3.86 -19.31 -2.45
CA GLU A 37 -4.75 -18.96 -1.36
C GLU A 37 -5.02 -17.45 -1.34
N ILE A 38 -6.30 -17.06 -1.37
CA ILE A 38 -6.77 -15.71 -1.07
C ILE A 38 -7.21 -15.64 0.39
N ASN A 39 -6.95 -14.49 1.03
CA ASN A 39 -7.27 -14.26 2.43
C ASN A 39 -7.92 -12.89 2.63
N ILE A 40 -8.97 -12.85 3.45
CA ILE A 40 -9.53 -11.62 4.01
C ILE A 40 -9.30 -11.64 5.52
N TYR A 41 -8.26 -10.95 5.99
CA TYR A 41 -8.02 -10.80 7.42
C TYR A 41 -8.96 -9.73 7.98
N PHE A 42 -9.76 -10.09 8.98
CA PHE A 42 -10.80 -9.22 9.53
C PHE A 42 -10.23 -7.91 10.08
N GLN A 43 -9.09 -7.97 10.74
CA GLN A 43 -8.39 -6.77 11.24
C GLN A 43 -7.99 -5.76 10.15
N ASN A 44 -7.88 -6.18 8.89
CA ASN A 44 -7.46 -5.31 7.79
C ASN A 44 -8.65 -4.64 7.09
N VAL A 45 -9.86 -5.12 7.35
CA VAL A 45 -11.07 -4.66 6.64
C VAL A 45 -12.10 -4.02 7.56
N VAL A 46 -11.88 -4.00 8.88
CA VAL A 46 -12.78 -3.39 9.86
C VAL A 46 -12.12 -2.20 10.56
N THR A 47 -12.87 -1.11 10.73
CA THR A 47 -12.37 0.10 11.40
C THR A 47 -12.71 0.09 12.90
N VAL A 48 -12.07 -0.78 13.65
CA VAL A 48 -12.21 -0.88 15.12
C VAL A 48 -10.84 -0.95 15.79
N ILE A 49 -10.76 -0.60 17.08
CA ILE A 49 -9.51 -0.61 17.85
C ILE A 49 -9.03 -2.05 18.08
N ASN A 50 -9.94 -2.95 18.45
CA ASN A 50 -9.61 -4.34 18.69
C ASN A 50 -10.66 -5.27 18.05
N PRO A 51 -10.33 -5.85 16.89
CA PRO A 51 -11.23 -6.77 16.20
C PRO A 51 -11.63 -8.01 17.00
N ALA A 52 -10.81 -8.44 17.99
CA ALA A 52 -11.12 -9.61 18.80
C ALA A 52 -12.35 -9.44 19.72
N ASN A 53 -12.86 -8.23 19.86
CA ASN A 53 -14.09 -7.95 20.63
C ASN A 53 -15.37 -8.17 19.81
N TYR A 54 -15.26 -8.59 18.55
CA TYR A 54 -16.37 -8.72 17.62
C TYR A 54 -16.39 -10.12 17.00
N ALA A 55 -17.59 -10.59 16.68
CA ALA A 55 -17.75 -11.80 15.88
C ALA A 55 -17.84 -11.42 14.39
N PHE A 56 -17.21 -12.21 13.55
CA PHE A 56 -17.24 -12.07 12.11
C PHE A 56 -17.90 -13.28 11.49
N ASP A 57 -18.79 -13.03 10.53
CA ASP A 57 -19.43 -14.07 9.75
C ASP A 57 -19.25 -13.79 8.26
N VAL A 58 -19.05 -14.85 7.47
CA VAL A 58 -18.82 -14.77 6.03
C VAL A 58 -19.77 -15.69 5.30
N GLU A 59 -20.70 -15.12 4.58
CA GLU A 59 -21.56 -15.84 3.65
C GLU A 59 -20.84 -15.94 2.29
N CYS A 60 -20.34 -17.13 1.97
CA CYS A 60 -19.76 -17.46 0.67
C CYS A 60 -19.84 -18.97 0.48
N GLU A 61 -20.26 -19.41 -0.73
CA GLU A 61 -20.32 -20.84 -1.06
C GLU A 61 -18.94 -21.52 -1.09
N LYS A 62 -17.89 -20.71 -1.15
CA LYS A 62 -16.51 -21.13 -1.27
C LYS A 62 -15.67 -20.67 -0.08
N GLY A 63 -14.58 -21.39 0.15
CA GLY A 63 -13.64 -21.07 1.21
C GLY A 63 -14.14 -21.48 2.59
N ARG A 64 -13.49 -20.95 3.61
CA ARG A 64 -13.84 -21.18 5.02
C ARG A 64 -13.49 -19.99 5.90
N CYS A 65 -14.29 -19.78 6.92
CA CYS A 65 -14.05 -18.81 7.96
C CYS A 65 -13.20 -19.45 9.09
N ASP A 66 -12.05 -18.87 9.37
CA ASP A 66 -11.25 -19.16 10.57
C ASP A 66 -11.46 -17.99 11.57
N ALA A 67 -10.95 -18.09 12.79
CA ALA A 67 -11.17 -17.09 13.84
C ALA A 67 -10.71 -15.66 13.46
N LEU A 68 -9.70 -15.52 12.58
CA LEU A 68 -9.09 -14.22 12.24
C LEU A 68 -9.28 -13.81 10.78
N ARG A 69 -9.78 -14.71 9.94
CA ARG A 69 -9.87 -14.50 8.49
C ARG A 69 -10.83 -15.46 7.83
N TRP A 70 -11.33 -15.06 6.68
CA TRP A 70 -11.83 -15.97 5.66
C TRP A 70 -10.70 -16.30 4.69
N ARG A 71 -10.63 -17.55 4.22
CA ARG A 71 -9.64 -17.99 3.25
C ARG A 71 -10.20 -19.01 2.28
N TRP A 72 -9.63 -19.00 1.07
CA TRP A 72 -9.98 -19.92 0.02
C TRP A 72 -8.80 -20.16 -0.93
N THR A 73 -8.62 -21.39 -1.38
CA THR A 73 -7.71 -21.74 -2.47
C THR A 73 -8.56 -22.26 -3.62
N PRO A 74 -8.89 -21.41 -4.62
CA PRO A 74 -9.67 -21.86 -5.76
C PRO A 74 -8.90 -22.85 -6.62
N ASP A 75 -9.62 -23.65 -7.38
CA ASP A 75 -9.07 -24.50 -8.44
C ASP A 75 -9.53 -24.03 -9.84
N GLU A 76 -9.17 -24.77 -10.89
CA GLU A 76 -9.49 -24.38 -12.28
C GLU A 76 -11.01 -24.42 -12.57
N THR A 77 -11.78 -25.18 -11.81
CA THR A 77 -13.25 -25.27 -11.96
C THR A 77 -13.97 -24.09 -11.31
N ASP A 78 -13.25 -23.33 -10.48
CA ASP A 78 -13.78 -22.15 -9.79
C ASP A 78 -13.61 -20.84 -10.61
N VAL A 79 -13.09 -20.91 -11.83
CA VAL A 79 -12.96 -19.72 -12.68
C VAL A 79 -14.31 -19.06 -12.88
N GLY A 80 -14.42 -17.77 -12.51
CA GLY A 80 -15.67 -17.02 -12.54
C GLY A 80 -15.82 -16.05 -11.37
N GLU A 81 -17.06 -15.61 -11.15
CA GLU A 81 -17.39 -14.64 -10.11
C GLU A 81 -18.13 -15.35 -8.95
N HIS A 82 -17.68 -15.10 -7.72
CA HIS A 82 -18.24 -15.66 -6.49
C HIS A 82 -18.57 -14.53 -5.53
N LYS A 83 -19.85 -14.41 -5.15
CA LYS A 83 -20.30 -13.42 -4.19
C LYS A 83 -19.83 -13.79 -2.79
N LEU A 84 -19.42 -12.76 -2.04
CA LEU A 84 -19.03 -12.86 -0.64
C LEU A 84 -19.66 -11.69 0.12
N LYS A 85 -20.29 -12.00 1.25
CA LYS A 85 -20.80 -11.03 2.20
C LYS A 85 -20.11 -11.24 3.54
N LEU A 86 -19.57 -10.16 4.10
CA LEU A 86 -18.93 -10.13 5.43
C LEU A 86 -19.81 -9.32 6.38
N SER A 87 -20.12 -9.90 7.54
CA SER A 87 -20.90 -9.27 8.60
C SER A 87 -20.09 -9.19 9.89
N VAL A 88 -20.27 -8.10 10.65
CA VAL A 88 -19.64 -7.84 11.95
C VAL A 88 -20.73 -7.73 13.01
N TRP A 89 -20.56 -8.48 14.10
CA TRP A 89 -21.51 -8.60 15.18
C TRP A 89 -20.88 -8.24 16.52
N SER A 90 -21.68 -7.63 17.39
CA SER A 90 -21.40 -7.51 18.84
C SER A 90 -22.46 -8.25 19.66
N ASP A 91 -22.36 -8.17 20.98
CA ASP A 91 -23.38 -8.70 21.89
C ASP A 91 -24.75 -8.01 21.72
N GLU A 92 -24.77 -6.81 21.16
CA GLU A 92 -25.99 -6.03 20.89
C GLU A 92 -26.62 -6.36 19.52
N GLY A 93 -25.91 -7.09 18.65
CA GLY A 93 -26.41 -7.52 17.34
C GLY A 93 -25.49 -7.14 16.18
N LEU A 94 -26.06 -7.12 14.98
CA LEU A 94 -25.36 -6.78 13.73
C LEU A 94 -24.94 -5.30 13.74
N LEU A 95 -23.66 -5.06 13.47
CA LEU A 95 -23.08 -3.71 13.45
C LEU A 95 -22.80 -3.19 12.03
N ALA A 96 -22.29 -4.04 11.15
CA ALA A 96 -21.96 -3.67 9.78
C ALA A 96 -21.96 -4.88 8.85
N GLU A 97 -22.32 -4.64 7.59
CA GLU A 97 -22.23 -5.61 6.51
C GLU A 97 -21.56 -4.97 5.29
N ALA A 98 -20.83 -5.78 4.53
CA ALA A 98 -20.28 -5.38 3.24
C ALA A 98 -20.23 -6.57 2.29
N GLU A 99 -20.47 -6.30 1.02
CA GLU A 99 -20.42 -7.30 -0.05
C GLU A 99 -19.21 -7.03 -0.95
N THR A 100 -18.67 -8.11 -1.51
CA THR A 100 -17.63 -8.08 -2.54
C THR A 100 -17.83 -9.27 -3.48
N THR A 101 -17.20 -9.19 -4.63
CA THR A 101 -17.16 -10.31 -5.59
C THR A 101 -15.71 -10.82 -5.69
N VAL A 102 -15.51 -12.10 -5.39
CA VAL A 102 -14.22 -12.75 -5.66
C VAL A 102 -14.22 -13.23 -7.10
N VAL A 103 -13.34 -12.64 -7.92
CA VAL A 103 -13.16 -13.00 -9.33
C VAL A 103 -11.97 -13.94 -9.45
N VAL A 104 -12.23 -15.19 -9.75
CA VAL A 104 -11.18 -16.16 -10.05
C VAL A 104 -10.87 -16.10 -11.54
N SER A 105 -9.69 -15.58 -11.87
CA SER A 105 -9.22 -15.48 -13.26
C SER A 105 -8.51 -16.76 -13.68
N PRO A 106 -8.62 -17.20 -14.94
CA PRO A 106 -7.84 -18.35 -15.42
C PRO A 106 -6.33 -18.03 -15.36
N ARG A 107 -5.52 -19.05 -15.14
CA ARG A 107 -4.06 -18.88 -14.97
C ARG A 107 -3.37 -18.24 -16.17
N ASN A 108 -3.93 -18.36 -17.34
CA ASN A 108 -3.40 -17.80 -18.58
C ASN A 108 -4.08 -16.47 -19.00
N ALA A 109 -4.81 -15.84 -18.11
CA ALA A 109 -5.53 -14.58 -18.41
C ALA A 109 -4.60 -13.45 -18.90
N GLY A 110 -3.32 -13.50 -18.56
CA GLY A 110 -2.32 -12.52 -18.97
C GLY A 110 -1.51 -12.89 -20.21
N GLU A 111 -1.72 -14.09 -20.76
CA GLU A 111 -0.90 -14.62 -21.85
C GLU A 111 -0.97 -13.74 -23.10
N GLY A 112 0.19 -13.42 -23.66
CA GLY A 112 0.31 -12.55 -24.84
C GLY A 112 0.09 -11.07 -24.56
N GLY A 113 -0.30 -10.70 -23.34
CA GLY A 113 -0.46 -9.31 -22.93
C GLY A 113 0.87 -8.65 -22.52
N LYS A 114 0.82 -7.33 -22.33
CA LYS A 114 1.90 -6.52 -21.75
C LYS A 114 1.36 -5.77 -20.54
N LEU A 115 2.14 -5.74 -19.47
CA LEU A 115 1.85 -4.97 -18.27
C LEU A 115 3.02 -4.05 -17.97
N THR A 116 2.75 -2.76 -17.84
CA THR A 116 3.74 -1.75 -17.51
C THR A 116 3.51 -1.26 -16.08
N ILE A 117 4.51 -1.37 -15.21
CA ILE A 117 4.36 -0.93 -13.81
C ILE A 117 5.41 0.10 -13.44
N LEU A 118 5.04 1.03 -12.57
CA LEU A 118 5.92 1.96 -11.88
C LEU A 118 5.82 1.73 -10.38
N GLN A 119 6.94 1.39 -9.74
CA GLN A 119 7.03 1.25 -8.28
C GLN A 119 7.65 2.49 -7.68
N ILE A 120 6.90 3.17 -6.78
CA ILE A 120 7.36 4.36 -6.07
C ILE A 120 7.40 4.03 -4.58
N GLY A 121 8.55 4.25 -3.93
CA GLY A 121 8.65 3.87 -2.54
C GLY A 121 9.92 4.27 -1.82
N ALA A 122 10.11 3.66 -0.66
CA ALA A 122 11.25 3.91 0.22
C ALA A 122 12.33 2.81 0.08
N SER A 123 12.99 2.47 1.18
CA SER A 123 14.10 1.50 1.21
C SER A 123 13.73 0.10 0.73
N CYS A 124 12.50 -0.34 0.98
CA CYS A 124 12.04 -1.65 0.52
C CYS A 124 11.93 -1.71 -1.00
N THR A 125 11.52 -0.61 -1.64
CA THR A 125 11.36 -0.54 -3.10
C THR A 125 12.70 -0.51 -3.81
N VAL A 126 13.70 0.21 -3.27
CA VAL A 126 15.06 0.27 -3.86
C VAL A 126 15.90 -0.97 -3.57
N ALA A 127 15.48 -1.84 -2.65
CA ALA A 127 16.24 -3.03 -2.29
C ALA A 127 16.44 -3.97 -3.48
N LYS A 128 17.64 -4.56 -3.59
CA LYS A 128 17.93 -5.58 -4.59
C LYS A 128 17.15 -6.87 -4.35
N GLY A 129 16.88 -7.60 -5.42
CA GLY A 129 16.25 -8.93 -5.38
C GLY A 129 14.72 -8.87 -5.58
N ARG A 130 14.04 -7.80 -5.18
CA ARG A 130 12.60 -7.70 -5.24
C ARG A 130 12.06 -7.51 -6.66
N GLY A 131 12.64 -6.56 -7.40
CA GLY A 131 12.30 -6.32 -8.80
C GLY A 131 12.66 -7.52 -9.69
N GLU A 132 13.82 -8.13 -9.44
CA GLU A 132 14.28 -9.33 -10.12
C GLU A 132 13.33 -10.52 -9.88
N GLN A 133 12.88 -10.71 -8.64
CA GLN A 133 11.91 -11.76 -8.31
C GLN A 133 10.56 -11.51 -9.00
N LEU A 134 10.10 -10.27 -9.03
CA LEU A 134 8.86 -9.93 -9.72
C LEU A 134 8.97 -10.26 -11.22
N LEU A 135 10.02 -9.80 -11.88
CA LEU A 135 10.28 -10.13 -13.29
C LEU A 135 10.37 -11.65 -13.51
N SER A 136 11.04 -12.39 -12.62
CA SER A 136 11.16 -13.85 -12.76
C SER A 136 9.81 -14.56 -12.69
N ARG A 137 8.90 -14.09 -11.83
CA ARG A 137 7.55 -14.65 -11.73
C ARG A 137 6.69 -14.32 -12.93
N PHE A 138 6.82 -13.11 -13.47
CA PHE A 138 6.10 -12.73 -14.69
C PHE A 138 6.61 -13.42 -15.97
N ARG A 139 7.81 -14.00 -15.94
CA ARG A 139 8.33 -14.86 -17.03
C ARG A 139 7.74 -16.26 -17.05
N LEU A 140 6.98 -16.65 -16.00
CA LEU A 140 6.27 -17.93 -16.00
C LEU A 140 5.14 -17.91 -17.04
N PRO A 141 4.82 -19.09 -17.67
CA PRO A 141 3.74 -19.20 -18.64
C PRO A 141 2.41 -18.65 -18.12
N GLY A 142 1.61 -18.07 -18.99
CA GLY A 142 0.29 -17.53 -18.67
C GLY A 142 0.30 -16.08 -18.17
N ASN A 143 1.46 -15.52 -17.86
CA ASN A 143 1.58 -14.13 -17.42
C ASN A 143 1.81 -13.16 -18.59
N PRO A 144 1.43 -11.88 -18.44
CA PRO A 144 1.80 -10.85 -19.40
C PRO A 144 3.29 -10.55 -19.34
N GLN A 145 3.84 -10.01 -20.42
CA GLN A 145 5.19 -9.45 -20.43
C GLN A 145 5.24 -8.24 -19.49
N LEU A 146 5.99 -8.36 -18.39
CA LEU A 146 6.18 -7.25 -17.46
C LEU A 146 7.25 -6.29 -17.96
N VAL A 147 6.92 -4.99 -17.95
CA VAL A 147 7.86 -3.87 -18.12
C VAL A 147 7.84 -3.03 -16.84
N MET A 148 9.00 -2.86 -16.24
CA MET A 148 9.16 -2.01 -15.05
C MET A 148 9.72 -0.65 -15.46
N LEU A 149 9.04 0.42 -15.07
CA LEU A 149 9.46 1.80 -15.30
C LEU A 149 10.18 2.35 -14.06
N GLY A 150 11.08 3.30 -14.29
CA GLY A 150 11.79 4.00 -13.22
C GLY A 150 13.06 4.66 -13.70
N SER A 151 13.56 5.63 -12.93
CA SER A 151 14.80 6.35 -13.24
C SER A 151 16.06 5.57 -12.92
N HIS A 152 15.96 4.52 -12.09
CA HIS A 152 17.09 3.69 -11.69
C HIS A 152 16.69 2.22 -11.44
N ALA A 153 17.67 1.34 -11.52
CA ALA A 153 17.54 -0.06 -11.11
C ALA A 153 17.68 -0.20 -9.57
N PRO A 154 17.27 -1.35 -8.99
CA PRO A 154 17.46 -1.64 -7.57
C PRO A 154 18.90 -1.41 -7.11
N GLY A 155 19.06 -0.75 -5.95
CA GLY A 155 20.35 -0.35 -5.41
C GLY A 155 21.00 0.85 -6.13
N TYR A 156 20.18 1.67 -6.78
CA TYR A 156 20.60 2.88 -7.53
C TYR A 156 21.52 2.61 -8.73
N GLY A 157 21.38 1.45 -9.33
CA GLY A 157 22.12 1.11 -10.55
C GLY A 157 21.47 1.72 -11.81
N PRO A 158 22.15 1.63 -12.96
CA PRO A 158 21.59 2.03 -14.24
C PRO A 158 20.44 1.10 -14.64
N VAL A 159 19.41 1.66 -15.25
CA VAL A 159 18.32 0.88 -15.86
C VAL A 159 18.87 0.18 -17.11
N VAL A 160 18.56 -1.11 -17.22
CA VAL A 160 18.89 -1.91 -18.41
C VAL A 160 17.60 -2.38 -19.09
N PRO A 161 17.55 -2.46 -20.42
CA PRO A 161 16.36 -2.92 -21.12
C PRO A 161 15.87 -4.30 -20.64
N GLY A 162 14.59 -4.39 -20.24
CA GLY A 162 13.98 -5.61 -19.72
C GLY A 162 14.43 -6.02 -18.30
N GLY A 163 15.23 -5.18 -17.65
CA GLY A 163 15.61 -5.31 -16.25
C GLY A 163 14.63 -4.63 -15.29
N PRO A 164 14.86 -4.79 -13.97
CA PRO A 164 14.06 -4.11 -12.98
C PRO A 164 14.38 -2.61 -12.93
N ALA A 165 13.32 -1.79 -12.79
CA ALA A 165 13.42 -0.36 -12.59
C ALA A 165 12.40 0.09 -11.54
N ASN A 166 12.68 1.19 -10.83
CA ASN A 166 11.79 1.75 -9.81
C ASN A 166 12.13 3.21 -9.46
N GLU A 167 11.29 3.83 -8.62
CA GLU A 167 11.52 5.09 -7.92
C GLU A 167 11.58 4.83 -6.42
N GLY A 168 12.48 3.95 -5.99
CA GLY A 168 12.71 3.65 -4.59
C GLY A 168 13.85 4.49 -4.01
N PHE A 169 13.57 5.29 -2.97
CA PHE A 169 14.57 6.10 -2.31
C PHE A 169 14.54 5.83 -0.80
N GLY A 170 15.61 5.26 -0.26
CA GLY A 170 15.67 4.91 1.15
C GLY A 170 15.40 6.12 2.06
N GLY A 171 14.46 5.99 3.02
CA GLY A 171 14.06 7.02 3.98
C GLY A 171 13.17 8.14 3.43
N TRP A 172 12.79 8.09 2.18
CA TRP A 172 11.87 9.07 1.61
C TRP A 172 10.44 8.84 2.06
N SER A 173 9.71 9.95 2.17
CA SER A 173 8.27 10.01 2.41
C SER A 173 7.57 10.61 1.20
N TRP A 174 6.24 10.62 1.20
CA TRP A 174 5.46 11.36 0.20
C TRP A 174 5.95 12.80 0.04
N ARG A 175 6.11 13.49 1.15
CA ARG A 175 6.58 14.88 1.16
C ARG A 175 7.91 15.04 0.42
N THR A 176 8.83 14.10 0.60
CA THR A 176 10.16 14.14 -0.02
C THR A 176 10.06 14.13 -1.55
N PHE A 177 9.14 13.35 -2.12
CA PHE A 177 8.93 13.31 -3.57
C PHE A 177 8.40 14.63 -4.15
N PHE A 178 7.67 15.43 -3.36
CA PHE A 178 7.11 16.71 -3.81
C PHE A 178 7.96 17.93 -3.49
N GLU A 179 8.90 17.82 -2.56
CA GLU A 179 9.60 19.01 -2.03
C GLU A 179 11.12 18.95 -2.14
N LYS A 180 11.72 17.79 -2.41
CA LYS A 180 13.18 17.68 -2.43
C LYS A 180 13.77 18.21 -3.73
N GLU A 181 14.13 19.49 -3.72
CA GLU A 181 14.74 20.20 -4.86
C GLU A 181 16.27 19.98 -4.96
N SER A 182 16.93 19.72 -3.86
CA SER A 182 18.38 19.52 -3.81
C SER A 182 18.81 18.61 -2.66
N SER A 183 20.04 18.12 -2.74
CA SER A 183 20.65 17.17 -1.84
C SER A 183 20.84 17.62 -0.40
N SER A 184 20.98 18.89 -0.16
CA SER A 184 21.55 19.40 1.10
C SER A 184 20.58 19.40 2.29
N GLN A 185 19.31 19.09 2.09
CA GLN A 185 18.30 19.36 3.11
C GLN A 185 17.79 18.17 3.94
N LEU A 186 17.99 16.92 3.54
CA LEU A 186 17.25 15.81 4.18
C LEU A 186 18.03 14.55 4.57
N ASP A 187 19.33 14.41 4.26
CA ASP A 187 20.02 13.13 4.41
C ASP A 187 21.30 13.17 5.25
N ASN A 188 21.17 13.50 6.52
CA ASN A 188 22.28 13.37 7.46
C ASN A 188 22.05 12.26 8.51
N ASP A 189 21.40 11.15 8.12
CA ASP A 189 21.14 10.06 9.05
C ASP A 189 22.30 9.08 9.19
N GLY A 190 23.36 9.21 8.39
CA GLY A 190 24.56 8.36 8.48
C GLY A 190 24.33 6.86 8.29
N LEU A 191 23.07 6.43 8.13
CA LEU A 191 22.68 5.03 8.20
C LEU A 191 22.73 4.30 6.84
N HIS A 192 22.89 5.02 5.74
CA HIS A 192 22.87 4.42 4.41
C HIS A 192 24.03 4.93 3.52
N PRO A 193 25.25 4.35 3.64
CA PRO A 193 26.44 4.81 2.92
C PRO A 193 26.39 4.67 1.39
N ARG A 194 25.28 4.21 0.82
CA ARG A 194 25.13 3.96 -0.63
C ARG A 194 24.07 4.84 -1.31
N ARG A 195 23.53 5.83 -0.63
CA ARG A 195 22.69 6.82 -1.28
C ARG A 195 23.55 7.74 -2.11
N PRO A 196 23.15 8.04 -3.36
CA PRO A 196 23.62 9.27 -3.97
C PRO A 196 23.06 10.40 -3.10
N ALA A 197 23.90 11.02 -2.26
CA ALA A 197 23.51 12.07 -1.33
C ALA A 197 22.83 13.27 -2.02
N ASP A 198 22.91 13.32 -3.34
CA ASP A 198 22.61 14.47 -4.18
C ASP A 198 21.55 14.25 -5.25
N VAL A 199 20.54 13.43 -4.97
CA VAL A 199 19.48 13.20 -5.95
C VAL A 199 18.25 14.03 -5.57
N PRO A 200 17.88 15.03 -6.37
CA PRO A 200 16.57 15.68 -6.24
C PRO A 200 15.45 14.71 -6.59
N SER A 201 14.22 15.05 -6.25
CA SER A 201 13.07 14.27 -6.66
C SER A 201 13.02 14.15 -8.20
N PRO A 202 12.86 12.94 -8.75
CA PRO A 202 12.77 12.75 -10.20
C PRO A 202 11.50 13.36 -10.79
N PHE A 203 10.53 13.70 -9.95
CA PHE A 203 9.24 14.29 -10.36
C PHE A 203 9.22 15.81 -10.35
N LEU A 204 10.32 16.49 -9.93
CA LEU A 204 10.37 17.95 -9.87
C LEU A 204 11.09 18.52 -11.10
N PHE A 205 10.39 19.35 -11.82
CA PHE A 205 10.86 20.00 -13.03
C PHE A 205 10.80 21.52 -12.89
N ASP A 206 11.70 22.23 -13.56
CA ASP A 206 11.70 23.69 -13.58
C ASP A 206 10.62 24.20 -14.54
N LEU A 207 9.54 24.69 -13.97
CA LEU A 207 8.43 25.30 -14.70
C LEU A 207 8.40 26.78 -14.36
N SER A 208 8.86 27.64 -15.27
CA SER A 208 8.84 29.09 -15.13
C SER A 208 9.64 29.61 -13.91
N GLY A 209 10.80 29.01 -13.61
CA GLY A 209 11.69 29.43 -12.52
C GLY A 209 11.29 28.89 -11.14
N ARG A 210 10.36 27.95 -11.09
CA ARG A 210 9.98 27.19 -9.90
C ARG A 210 10.02 25.70 -10.17
N LYS A 211 10.45 24.92 -9.18
CA LYS A 211 10.38 23.47 -9.26
C LYS A 211 9.00 23.00 -8.86
N GLU A 212 8.31 22.38 -9.79
CA GLU A 212 6.96 21.86 -9.60
C GLU A 212 6.90 20.38 -9.96
N PHE A 213 5.97 19.66 -9.33
CA PHE A 213 5.72 18.26 -9.62
C PHE A 213 5.08 18.11 -11.00
N ASP A 214 5.76 17.38 -11.91
CA ASP A 214 5.26 17.08 -13.23
C ASP A 214 5.49 15.60 -13.57
N PHE A 215 4.41 14.82 -13.48
CA PHE A 215 4.47 13.40 -13.78
C PHE A 215 4.64 13.10 -15.27
N HIS A 216 4.13 13.96 -16.15
CA HIS A 216 4.29 13.77 -17.58
C HIS A 216 5.74 14.00 -18.01
N ALA A 217 6.33 15.10 -17.54
CA ALA A 217 7.74 15.37 -17.79
C ALA A 217 8.66 14.27 -17.22
N TYR A 218 8.28 13.68 -16.09
CA TYR A 218 8.96 12.50 -15.54
C TYR A 218 8.89 11.30 -16.50
N LEU A 219 7.70 10.97 -17.01
CA LEU A 219 7.53 9.84 -17.93
C LEU A 219 8.31 10.07 -19.23
N ASP A 220 8.28 11.27 -19.76
CA ASP A 220 9.02 11.62 -20.98
C ASP A 220 10.53 11.50 -20.79
N LYS A 221 11.03 11.96 -19.63
CA LYS A 221 12.47 12.00 -19.34
C LYS A 221 13.07 10.64 -18.99
N PHE A 222 12.37 9.84 -18.19
CA PHE A 222 12.91 8.62 -17.58
C PHE A 222 12.28 7.31 -18.10
N CYS A 223 11.16 7.41 -18.80
CA CYS A 223 10.38 6.27 -19.24
C CYS A 223 10.10 6.28 -20.77
N ASP A 224 10.80 7.11 -21.53
CA ASP A 224 10.59 7.28 -22.99
C ASP A 224 9.11 7.55 -23.35
N GLY A 225 8.39 8.30 -22.48
CA GLY A 225 6.98 8.60 -22.63
C GLY A 225 6.03 7.42 -22.33
N ALA A 226 6.56 6.26 -21.94
CA ALA A 226 5.73 5.09 -21.59
C ALA A 226 4.87 5.39 -20.35
N ARG A 227 3.58 5.04 -20.45
CA ARG A 227 2.63 5.21 -19.34
C ARG A 227 2.48 3.90 -18.58
N PRO A 228 2.53 3.93 -17.23
CA PRO A 228 2.27 2.74 -16.44
C PRO A 228 0.79 2.35 -16.48
N ASP A 229 0.50 1.06 -16.62
CA ASP A 229 -0.84 0.50 -16.40
C ASP A 229 -1.15 0.43 -14.91
N VAL A 230 -0.10 0.23 -14.08
CA VAL A 230 -0.20 0.17 -12.62
C VAL A 230 0.89 0.99 -11.97
N ILE A 231 0.51 1.83 -11.01
CA ILE A 231 1.45 2.51 -10.11
C ILE A 231 1.31 1.88 -8.72
N TYR A 232 2.41 1.34 -8.21
CA TYR A 232 2.47 0.73 -6.88
C TYR A 232 3.23 1.64 -5.92
N PHE A 233 2.57 2.03 -4.83
CA PHE A 233 3.16 2.88 -3.80
C PHE A 233 3.52 2.09 -2.55
N GLU A 234 4.75 2.25 -2.05
CA GLU A 234 5.24 1.61 -0.84
C GLU A 234 5.95 2.63 0.08
N LEU A 235 5.16 3.54 0.66
CA LEU A 235 5.64 4.65 1.49
C LEU A 235 5.14 4.60 2.94
N ALA A 236 4.41 3.57 3.34
CA ALA A 236 3.72 3.46 4.63
C ALA A 236 4.64 3.40 5.85
N HIS A 237 5.94 3.16 5.69
CA HIS A 237 6.91 3.13 6.80
C HIS A 237 7.72 4.40 6.98
N ALA A 238 7.50 5.42 6.14
CA ALA A 238 8.20 6.68 6.24
C ALA A 238 7.56 7.56 7.32
N LYS A 239 8.23 7.67 8.45
CA LYS A 239 8.00 8.56 9.61
C LYS A 239 6.73 9.42 9.52
N ILE A 240 5.65 9.00 10.14
CA ILE A 240 4.57 9.88 10.53
C ILE A 240 5.10 10.68 11.74
N SER A 241 5.70 11.83 11.50
CA SER A 241 6.04 12.77 12.55
C SER A 241 4.75 13.48 12.98
N PHE A 242 4.18 13.06 14.08
CA PHE A 242 3.18 13.87 14.75
C PHE A 242 3.92 15.07 15.38
N HIS A 243 3.84 16.23 14.77
CA HIS A 243 4.12 17.47 15.47
C HIS A 243 2.97 17.68 16.46
N GLN A 244 3.25 17.40 17.73
CA GLN A 244 2.45 17.92 18.81
C GLN A 244 2.66 19.43 18.80
N THR A 245 1.70 20.18 18.27
CA THR A 245 1.65 21.64 18.49
C THR A 245 1.19 21.81 19.93
N ASP A 246 2.16 22.05 20.81
CA ASP A 246 1.88 22.59 22.14
C ASP A 246 1.29 23.99 21.94
N SER A 247 0.03 24.16 22.30
CA SER A 247 -0.67 25.43 22.51
C SER A 247 -1.26 25.47 23.91
#